data_6e2a950896f40eb792f2f81d45fcef4e
#
_entry.id   6e2a950896f40eb792f2f81d45fcef4e
#
_cell.length_a   1.000
_cell.length_b   1.000
_cell.length_c   1.000
_cell.angle_alpha   90.00
_cell.angle_beta   90.00
_cell.angle_gamma   90.00
#
_symmetry.space_group_name_H-M   'P 1'
#
loop_
_entity.id
_entity.type
_entity.pdbx_description
1 polymer ?
#
loop_
_entity_poly.entity_id
_entity_poly.type
_entity_poly.pdbx_seq_one_letter_code
_entity_poly.pdbx_strand_id
1 'polypeptide(L)'
;MANKDQDRKGDESTGAFPPTSERVVGAPHTKIEQILNDLARSVAPGERVESLRRGLAGLTSRLPAESGQGSWDFVRISAHLIVSVTRAAYAERTWIDVPADETFKVRILMRGRLTDASGETIVQGPGAFVEAFPGESVSGYHVEPGEISLIVLHCRMPQLTDVLKLPPASVPPPLDCLLDQGRSSQPRGDQIRLGPNVLRAANDIMGASLHYSDELLRAYVEAKSNEILCSVVRQLQQPPSEALSDLTLTVRDINRIYEARDILRDNYVDPPSISELARAVAINQTKLKAAFKAVFGETIFGFIRQSRMEKAIELLLDTDRTISEIAYAVGYEYPANFTHAFKRYHGYLPSDVQRPTTQLPEERRKAP
;
A
#
# COMPACT_ATOMS: atom_id res chain seq x y z
N MET A 1 32.61 -6.27 -63.87
CA MET A 1 32.52 -7.49 -63.04
C MET A 1 31.99 -7.10 -61.68
N ALA A 2 30.78 -7.50 -61.49
CA ALA A 2 29.97 -7.72 -60.31
C ALA A 2 30.26 -6.91 -59.01
N ASN A 3 29.37 -6.00 -58.86
CA ASN A 3 28.94 -5.30 -57.67
C ASN A 3 28.32 -6.27 -56.66
N LYS A 4 28.63 -6.13 -55.37
CA LYS A 4 27.88 -6.73 -54.25
C LYS A 4 27.67 -5.67 -53.17
N ASP A 5 26.60 -4.96 -53.32
CA ASP A 5 25.94 -4.23 -52.24
C ASP A 5 25.40 -5.24 -51.23
N GLN A 6 25.83 -5.14 -49.98
CA GLN A 6 25.20 -5.79 -48.83
C GLN A 6 24.42 -4.75 -48.01
N ASP A 7 23.12 -4.82 -48.20
CA ASP A 7 22.13 -4.18 -47.34
C ASP A 7 22.35 -4.57 -45.87
N ARG A 8 22.70 -3.58 -45.07
CA ARG A 8 22.51 -3.64 -43.61
C ARG A 8 21.10 -3.16 -43.30
N LYS A 9 20.17 -4.09 -43.18
CA LYS A 9 18.90 -3.86 -42.51
C LYS A 9 19.19 -3.61 -41.01
N GLY A 10 18.95 -2.39 -40.56
CA GLY A 10 18.85 -2.06 -39.15
C GLY A 10 17.68 -2.82 -38.55
N ASP A 11 17.98 -3.55 -37.50
CA ASP A 11 16.99 -4.19 -36.62
C ASP A 11 16.43 -3.10 -35.72
N GLU A 12 15.36 -2.45 -36.16
CA GLU A 12 14.50 -1.66 -35.32
C GLU A 12 13.65 -2.64 -34.50
N SER A 13 14.17 -3.07 -33.34
CA SER A 13 13.34 -3.68 -32.31
C SER A 13 12.45 -2.59 -31.69
N THR A 14 11.41 -2.21 -32.41
CA THR A 14 10.25 -1.58 -31.82
C THR A 14 9.68 -2.57 -30.82
N GLY A 15 9.89 -2.32 -29.53
CA GLY A 15 9.27 -3.07 -28.45
C GLY A 15 7.77 -3.04 -28.63
N ALA A 16 7.22 -4.09 -29.18
CA ALA A 16 5.78 -4.25 -29.36
C ALA A 16 5.14 -4.32 -27.97
N PHE A 17 4.25 -3.38 -27.69
CA PHE A 17 3.40 -3.45 -26.50
C PHE A 17 2.58 -4.76 -26.54
N PRO A 18 2.40 -5.44 -25.41
CA PRO A 18 1.61 -6.66 -25.34
C PRO A 18 0.17 -6.43 -25.81
N PRO A 19 -0.49 -7.45 -26.37
CA PRO A 19 -1.86 -7.33 -26.88
C PRO A 19 -2.84 -6.90 -25.78
N THR A 20 -3.88 -6.19 -26.19
CA THR A 20 -4.88 -5.53 -25.33
C THR A 20 -5.60 -6.44 -24.34
N SER A 21 -5.57 -7.76 -24.49
CA SER A 21 -6.16 -8.75 -23.60
C SER A 21 -5.40 -8.96 -22.28
N GLU A 22 -4.15 -8.51 -22.20
CA GLU A 22 -3.31 -8.59 -20.98
C GLU A 22 -3.29 -7.27 -20.18
N ARG A 23 -4.03 -6.26 -20.62
CA ARG A 23 -4.04 -4.92 -20.00
C ARG A 23 -5.20 -4.78 -19.03
N VAL A 24 -4.90 -4.76 -17.74
CA VAL A 24 -5.83 -4.26 -16.73
C VAL A 24 -5.58 -2.76 -16.57
N VAL A 25 -6.50 -1.96 -17.11
CA VAL A 25 -6.55 -0.49 -17.01
C VAL A 25 -5.42 0.26 -17.72
N GLY A 26 -5.59 0.50 -19.01
CA GLY A 26 -4.92 1.59 -19.73
C GLY A 26 -5.73 2.87 -19.58
N ALA A 27 -5.23 3.87 -18.88
CA ALA A 27 -5.84 5.19 -18.88
C ALA A 27 -5.09 6.10 -19.86
N PRO A 28 -5.74 6.71 -20.84
CA PRO A 28 -5.10 7.68 -21.71
C PRO A 28 -4.89 9.00 -20.98
N HIS A 29 -3.71 9.53 -21.20
CA HIS A 29 -3.23 10.90 -21.03
C HIS A 29 -4.02 11.90 -20.20
N THR A 30 -3.31 12.58 -19.33
CA THR A 30 -3.50 13.89 -18.72
C THR A 30 -4.00 13.94 -17.27
N LYS A 31 -3.43 14.89 -16.54
CA LYS A 31 -3.81 15.46 -15.21
C LYS A 31 -4.47 14.48 -14.22
N ILE A 32 -3.97 14.46 -13.01
CA ILE A 32 -4.44 13.66 -11.87
C ILE A 32 -5.98 13.55 -11.77
N GLU A 33 -6.71 14.60 -12.12
CA GLU A 33 -8.19 14.60 -12.20
C GLU A 33 -8.73 13.70 -13.30
N GLN A 34 -8.01 13.55 -14.38
CA GLN A 34 -8.38 12.70 -15.51
C GLN A 34 -8.12 11.24 -15.20
N ILE A 35 -7.05 10.91 -14.46
CA ILE A 35 -6.79 9.54 -13.97
C ILE A 35 -7.94 9.06 -13.09
N LEU A 36 -8.43 9.89 -12.15
CA LEU A 36 -9.58 9.53 -11.32
C LEU A 36 -10.87 9.42 -12.13
N ASN A 37 -11.06 10.28 -13.13
CA ASN A 37 -12.24 10.26 -13.99
C ASN A 37 -12.20 9.08 -14.98
N ASP A 38 -11.03 8.73 -15.49
CA ASP A 38 -10.86 7.65 -16.47
C ASP A 38 -10.89 6.28 -15.78
N LEU A 39 -10.37 6.16 -14.56
CA LEU A 39 -10.56 4.99 -13.71
C LEU A 39 -12.04 4.78 -13.38
N ALA A 40 -12.79 5.84 -13.11
CA ALA A 40 -14.24 5.77 -12.89
C ALA A 40 -15.01 5.34 -14.14
N ARG A 41 -14.51 5.62 -15.34
CA ARG A 41 -15.14 5.24 -16.63
C ARG A 41 -14.73 3.87 -17.14
N SER A 42 -13.54 3.39 -16.78
CA SER A 42 -13.02 2.08 -17.21
C SER A 42 -13.60 0.90 -16.42
N VAL A 43 -14.38 1.16 -15.39
CA VAL A 43 -15.13 0.14 -14.67
C VAL A 43 -16.32 -0.30 -15.53
N ALA A 44 -16.38 -1.59 -15.88
CA ALA A 44 -17.46 -2.15 -16.67
C ALA A 44 -18.84 -1.86 -16.04
N PRO A 45 -19.90 -1.64 -16.85
CA PRO A 45 -21.24 -1.41 -16.33
C PRO A 45 -21.69 -2.62 -15.51
N GLY A 46 -21.73 -2.51 -14.20
CA GLY A 46 -22.12 -3.57 -13.26
C GLY A 46 -21.13 -3.79 -12.13
N GLU A 47 -19.87 -3.41 -12.25
CA GLU A 47 -18.96 -3.32 -11.11
C GLU A 47 -19.19 -2.03 -10.35
N ARG A 48 -19.65 -2.15 -9.12
CA ARG A 48 -19.85 -0.99 -8.24
C ARG A 48 -18.50 -0.35 -7.93
N VAL A 49 -18.28 0.82 -8.50
CA VAL A 49 -17.41 1.83 -7.92
C VAL A 49 -18.11 2.26 -6.63
N GLU A 50 -17.77 1.66 -5.51
CA GLU A 50 -18.13 2.24 -4.22
C GLU A 50 -17.35 3.54 -4.14
N SER A 51 -18.02 4.66 -4.39
CA SER A 51 -17.45 5.98 -4.11
C SER A 51 -16.95 5.94 -2.67
N LEU A 52 -15.66 6.09 -2.50
CA LEU A 52 -15.07 6.27 -1.18
C LEU A 52 -15.90 7.34 -0.46
N ARG A 53 -16.25 7.02 0.75
CA ARG A 53 -17.09 7.73 1.72
C ARG A 53 -17.11 9.23 1.51
N ARG A 54 -18.25 9.87 1.73
CA ARG A 54 -18.54 11.29 1.52
C ARG A 54 -17.40 12.19 1.98
N GLY A 55 -16.79 12.94 1.05
CA GLY A 55 -15.75 13.95 1.33
C GLY A 55 -14.37 13.69 0.79
N LEU A 56 -13.98 12.43 0.48
CA LEU A 56 -12.72 12.11 -0.17
C LEU A 56 -12.94 11.94 -1.68
N ALA A 57 -12.19 12.68 -2.48
CA ALA A 57 -12.06 12.39 -3.91
C ALA A 57 -11.18 11.14 -4.04
N GLY A 58 -11.79 9.98 -4.13
CA GLY A 58 -11.10 8.69 -4.26
C GLY A 58 -11.93 7.68 -5.02
N LEU A 59 -11.28 6.60 -5.40
CA LEU A 59 -11.83 5.52 -6.20
C LEU A 59 -11.32 4.19 -5.65
N THR A 60 -12.22 3.24 -5.44
CA THR A 60 -11.87 1.83 -5.23
C THR A 60 -12.24 1.04 -6.48
N SER A 61 -11.27 0.36 -7.07
CA SER A 61 -11.46 -0.59 -8.16
C SER A 61 -11.18 -2.00 -7.65
N ARG A 62 -12.08 -2.95 -7.94
CA ARG A 62 -11.86 -4.37 -7.65
C ARG A 62 -11.21 -5.04 -8.84
N LEU A 63 -10.32 -6.01 -8.59
CA LEU A 63 -9.81 -6.84 -9.65
C LEU A 63 -10.96 -7.65 -10.28
N PRO A 64 -10.97 -7.79 -11.64
CA PRO A 64 -11.82 -8.76 -12.31
C PRO A 64 -11.57 -10.17 -11.76
N ALA A 65 -12.65 -10.96 -11.59
CA ALA A 65 -12.55 -12.30 -10.99
C ALA A 65 -11.60 -13.25 -11.76
N GLU A 66 -11.45 -13.04 -13.07
CA GLU A 66 -10.52 -13.74 -13.95
C GLU A 66 -9.05 -13.40 -13.68
N SER A 67 -8.77 -12.17 -13.26
CA SER A 67 -7.40 -11.68 -12.99
C SER A 67 -6.96 -11.96 -11.55
N GLY A 68 -7.89 -12.25 -10.64
CA GLY A 68 -7.58 -12.51 -9.24
C GLY A 68 -8.60 -11.97 -8.25
N GLN A 69 -8.14 -11.65 -7.05
CA GLN A 69 -8.98 -11.09 -5.97
C GLN A 69 -8.29 -9.89 -5.34
N GLY A 70 -9.05 -8.89 -4.97
CA GLY A 70 -8.55 -7.73 -4.26
C GLY A 70 -9.01 -6.40 -4.80
N SER A 71 -8.39 -5.33 -4.33
CA SER A 71 -8.75 -3.96 -4.68
C SER A 71 -7.55 -3.05 -4.87
N TRP A 72 -7.80 -1.99 -5.61
CA TRP A 72 -6.98 -0.80 -5.73
C TRP A 72 -7.75 0.38 -5.19
N ASP A 73 -7.22 1.02 -4.20
CA ASP A 73 -7.78 2.22 -3.61
C ASP A 73 -6.94 3.42 -4.04
N PHE A 74 -7.57 4.44 -4.61
CA PHE A 74 -6.93 5.70 -4.98
C PHE A 74 -7.53 6.82 -4.15
N VAL A 75 -6.70 7.62 -3.51
CA VAL A 75 -7.12 8.76 -2.69
C VAL A 75 -6.37 10.00 -3.16
N ARG A 76 -7.10 11.02 -3.61
CA ARG A 76 -6.53 12.33 -3.90
C ARG A 76 -6.35 13.11 -2.60
N ILE A 77 -5.13 13.32 -2.21
CA ILE A 77 -4.77 14.08 -1.01
C ILE A 77 -4.77 15.58 -1.30
N SER A 78 -4.10 15.98 -2.39
CA SER A 78 -3.99 17.39 -2.83
C SER A 78 -3.95 17.49 -4.36
N ALA A 79 -3.77 18.69 -4.88
CA ALA A 79 -3.51 18.89 -6.31
C ALA A 79 -2.18 18.27 -6.79
N HIS A 80 -1.29 17.93 -5.85
CA HIS A 80 0.06 17.48 -6.13
C HIS A 80 0.39 16.09 -5.60
N LEU A 81 -0.56 15.41 -4.92
CA LEU A 81 -0.37 14.11 -4.31
C LEU A 81 -1.62 13.25 -4.43
N ILE A 82 -1.45 12.10 -5.08
CA ILE A 82 -2.39 10.97 -5.02
C ILE A 82 -1.69 9.80 -4.34
N VAL A 83 -2.39 9.09 -3.50
CA VAL A 83 -1.94 7.85 -2.88
C VAL A 83 -2.77 6.70 -3.43
N SER A 84 -2.13 5.69 -3.97
CA SER A 84 -2.80 4.44 -4.31
C SER A 84 -2.33 3.31 -3.40
N VAL A 85 -3.28 2.46 -3.00
CA VAL A 85 -3.05 1.29 -2.16
C VAL A 85 -3.61 0.08 -2.88
N THR A 86 -2.77 -0.89 -3.16
CA THR A 86 -3.16 -2.16 -3.79
C THR A 86 -3.06 -3.27 -2.77
N ARG A 87 -4.16 -4.02 -2.60
CA ARG A 87 -4.21 -5.26 -1.82
C ARG A 87 -4.90 -6.29 -2.69
N ALA A 88 -4.12 -7.19 -3.27
CA ALA A 88 -4.65 -8.13 -4.24
C ALA A 88 -3.86 -9.45 -4.25
N ALA A 89 -4.47 -10.47 -4.79
CA ALA A 89 -3.83 -11.72 -5.20
C ALA A 89 -4.08 -11.91 -6.69
N TYR A 90 -3.05 -11.82 -7.49
CA TYR A 90 -3.11 -12.02 -8.94
C TYR A 90 -2.98 -13.49 -9.28
N ALA A 91 -3.87 -13.99 -10.15
CA ALA A 91 -3.84 -15.37 -10.63
C ALA A 91 -2.73 -15.59 -11.66
N GLU A 92 -2.44 -14.55 -12.45
CA GLU A 92 -1.45 -14.58 -13.53
C GLU A 92 -0.63 -13.29 -13.59
N ARG A 93 0.47 -13.33 -14.34
CA ARG A 93 1.33 -12.17 -14.61
C ARG A 93 0.53 -11.12 -15.36
N THR A 94 0.29 -9.97 -14.77
CA THR A 94 -0.58 -8.93 -15.28
C THR A 94 0.21 -7.65 -15.57
N TRP A 95 0.07 -7.12 -16.78
CA TRP A 95 0.62 -5.82 -17.15
C TRP A 95 -0.24 -4.69 -16.64
N ILE A 96 0.39 -3.70 -16.00
CA ILE A 96 -0.26 -2.50 -15.50
C ILE A 96 0.45 -1.29 -16.08
N ASP A 97 -0.29 -0.41 -16.72
CA ASP A 97 0.19 0.88 -17.17
C ASP A 97 -0.57 2.01 -16.46
N VAL A 98 0.17 3.02 -16.03
CA VAL A 98 -0.37 4.19 -15.34
C VAL A 98 0.25 5.45 -15.94
N PRO A 99 -0.56 6.43 -16.36
CA PRO A 99 -0.04 7.71 -16.83
C PRO A 99 0.94 8.35 -15.84
N ALA A 100 1.98 8.97 -16.37
CA ALA A 100 3.08 9.48 -15.59
C ALA A 100 3.63 10.77 -16.20
N ASP A 101 2.74 11.76 -16.38
CA ASP A 101 3.07 13.03 -16.99
C ASP A 101 3.58 14.04 -15.96
N GLU A 102 4.82 14.53 -16.13
CA GLU A 102 5.49 15.48 -15.23
C GLU A 102 5.35 15.10 -13.74
N THR A 103 5.49 13.81 -13.44
CA THR A 103 5.31 13.27 -12.11
C THR A 103 6.50 12.44 -11.67
N PHE A 104 6.62 12.27 -10.35
CA PHE A 104 7.43 11.19 -9.81
C PHE A 104 6.56 10.26 -8.98
N LYS A 105 6.97 9.00 -8.92
CA LYS A 105 6.27 7.96 -8.16
C LYS A 105 7.22 7.33 -7.15
N VAL A 106 6.75 7.21 -5.91
CA VAL A 106 7.43 6.41 -4.88
C VAL A 106 6.61 5.16 -4.69
N ARG A 107 7.14 4.01 -5.13
CA ARG A 107 6.52 2.69 -4.95
C ARG A 107 7.11 2.02 -3.72
N ILE A 108 6.25 1.61 -2.81
CA ILE A 108 6.62 0.86 -1.61
C ILE A 108 5.89 -0.47 -1.69
N LEU A 109 6.63 -1.48 -2.06
CA LEU A 109 6.14 -2.85 -2.18
C LEU A 109 6.37 -3.58 -0.88
N MET A 110 5.28 -3.88 -0.16
CA MET A 110 5.32 -4.60 1.10
C MET A 110 5.37 -6.12 0.86
N ARG A 111 4.71 -6.59 -0.20
CA ARG A 111 4.64 -7.99 -0.61
C ARG A 111 4.50 -8.09 -2.12
N GLY A 112 5.05 -9.14 -2.73
CA GLY A 112 4.99 -9.39 -4.16
C GLY A 112 6.25 -9.01 -4.90
N ARG A 113 6.16 -8.98 -6.23
CA ARG A 113 7.25 -8.61 -7.13
C ARG A 113 6.71 -7.85 -8.34
N LEU A 114 7.40 -6.77 -8.71
CA LEU A 114 7.16 -6.02 -9.93
C LEU A 114 8.32 -6.20 -10.88
N THR A 115 8.02 -6.43 -12.16
CA THR A 115 9.01 -6.59 -13.23
C THR A 115 8.72 -5.63 -14.38
N ASP A 116 9.73 -5.27 -15.15
CA ASP A 116 9.59 -4.48 -16.35
C ASP A 116 9.08 -5.31 -17.55
N ALA A 117 9.00 -4.68 -18.72
CA ALA A 117 8.57 -5.34 -19.95
C ALA A 117 9.51 -6.49 -20.39
N SER A 118 10.79 -6.43 -20.01
CA SER A 118 11.78 -7.49 -20.28
C SER A 118 11.69 -8.66 -19.32
N GLY A 119 11.00 -8.49 -18.19
CA GLY A 119 10.92 -9.45 -17.08
C GLY A 119 12.00 -9.24 -16.01
N GLU A 120 12.79 -8.16 -16.11
CA GLU A 120 13.75 -7.79 -15.07
C GLU A 120 13.02 -7.24 -13.85
N THR A 121 13.49 -7.59 -12.66
CA THR A 121 12.86 -7.16 -11.41
C THR A 121 13.12 -5.68 -11.15
N ILE A 122 12.07 -4.86 -11.19
CA ILE A 122 12.10 -3.45 -10.76
C ILE A 122 12.21 -3.40 -9.24
N VAL A 123 11.32 -4.13 -8.53
CA VAL A 123 11.30 -4.17 -7.07
C VAL A 123 10.73 -5.49 -6.57
N GLN A 124 11.36 -6.03 -5.53
CA GLN A 124 10.90 -7.19 -4.77
C GLN A 124 10.49 -6.72 -3.37
N GLY A 125 9.32 -7.14 -2.93
CA GLY A 125 8.82 -6.78 -1.59
C GLY A 125 9.44 -7.61 -0.46
N PRO A 126 9.71 -6.98 0.70
CA PRO A 126 9.61 -5.55 0.95
C PRO A 126 10.75 -4.76 0.32
N GLY A 127 10.39 -3.79 -0.51
CA GLY A 127 11.31 -2.95 -1.25
C GLY A 127 10.67 -1.65 -1.67
N ALA A 128 11.47 -0.66 -2.05
CA ALA A 128 10.96 0.59 -2.59
C ALA A 128 11.76 1.06 -3.78
N PHE A 129 11.07 1.77 -4.66
CA PHE A 129 11.61 2.33 -5.89
C PHE A 129 11.02 3.72 -6.13
N VAL A 130 11.87 4.66 -6.48
CA VAL A 130 11.44 6.00 -6.91
C VAL A 130 11.70 6.16 -8.40
N GLU A 131 10.77 6.78 -9.10
CA GLU A 131 10.87 6.98 -10.54
C GLU A 131 10.28 8.34 -10.91
N ALA A 132 11.00 9.10 -11.73
CA ALA A 132 10.62 10.41 -12.21
C ALA A 132 10.38 10.38 -13.72
N PHE A 133 9.31 11.03 -14.15
CA PHE A 133 8.83 11.09 -15.53
C PHE A 133 8.74 12.55 -15.96
N PRO A 134 9.77 13.07 -16.64
CA PRO A 134 9.88 14.50 -16.97
C PRO A 134 8.96 14.98 -18.11
N GLY A 135 8.26 14.09 -18.79
CA GLY A 135 7.33 14.41 -19.86
C GLY A 135 6.17 13.42 -19.91
N GLU A 136 5.34 13.55 -20.94
CA GLU A 136 4.26 12.60 -21.21
C GLU A 136 4.83 11.20 -21.38
N SER A 137 4.45 10.29 -20.50
CA SER A 137 4.90 8.91 -20.52
C SER A 137 3.92 7.99 -19.80
N VAL A 138 4.12 6.70 -19.96
CA VAL A 138 3.36 5.67 -19.25
C VAL A 138 4.34 4.88 -18.39
N SER A 139 4.04 4.78 -17.11
CA SER A 139 4.74 3.92 -16.19
C SER A 139 4.14 2.54 -16.25
N GLY A 140 4.77 1.62 -17.01
CA GLY A 140 4.30 0.26 -17.17
C GLY A 140 5.15 -0.74 -16.39
N TYR A 141 4.49 -1.74 -15.81
CA TYR A 141 5.16 -2.85 -15.11
C TYR A 141 4.25 -4.08 -15.05
N HIS A 142 4.85 -5.25 -14.93
CA HIS A 142 4.10 -6.46 -14.60
C HIS A 142 4.03 -6.64 -13.08
N VAL A 143 2.85 -7.05 -12.63
CA VAL A 143 2.66 -7.68 -11.32
C VAL A 143 2.79 -9.18 -11.50
N GLU A 144 3.71 -9.80 -10.78
CA GLU A 144 3.88 -11.24 -10.82
C GLU A 144 2.76 -11.95 -10.04
N PRO A 145 2.40 -13.21 -10.41
CA PRO A 145 1.37 -13.98 -9.73
C PRO A 145 1.59 -14.08 -8.22
N GLY A 146 0.50 -14.08 -7.46
CA GLY A 146 0.52 -14.16 -6.01
C GLY A 146 0.02 -12.91 -5.30
N GLU A 147 0.18 -12.87 -3.99
CA GLU A 147 -0.26 -11.73 -3.18
C GLU A 147 0.63 -10.51 -3.40
N ILE A 148 -0.01 -9.36 -3.58
CA ILE A 148 0.63 -8.06 -3.66
C ILE A 148 0.05 -7.10 -2.61
N SER A 149 0.97 -6.37 -1.96
CA SER A 149 0.64 -5.21 -1.12
C SER A 149 1.56 -4.08 -1.54
N LEU A 150 0.99 -3.08 -2.20
CA LEU A 150 1.73 -1.99 -2.82
C LEU A 150 1.10 -0.64 -2.45
N ILE A 151 1.93 0.31 -2.08
CA ILE A 151 1.56 1.72 -1.96
C ILE A 151 2.34 2.49 -3.03
N VAL A 152 1.65 3.38 -3.72
CA VAL A 152 2.30 4.31 -4.64
C VAL A 152 1.90 5.74 -4.28
N LEU A 153 2.89 6.57 -4.02
CA LEU A 153 2.73 8.01 -3.95
C LEU A 153 2.96 8.57 -5.35
N HIS A 154 1.90 9.10 -5.97
CA HIS A 154 1.96 9.79 -7.25
C HIS A 154 2.08 11.28 -6.97
N CYS A 155 3.23 11.85 -7.25
CA CYS A 155 3.58 13.21 -6.84
C CYS A 155 3.92 14.09 -8.02
N ARG A 156 3.56 15.38 -7.91
CA ARG A 156 4.10 16.46 -8.75
C ARG A 156 5.17 17.21 -8.00
N MET A 157 6.06 17.90 -8.72
CA MET A 157 7.16 18.67 -8.14
C MET A 157 6.71 19.65 -7.04
N PRO A 158 5.56 20.37 -7.13
CA PRO A 158 5.10 21.25 -6.06
C PRO A 158 4.86 20.54 -4.72
N GLN A 159 4.68 19.21 -4.68
CA GLN A 159 4.65 18.47 -3.40
C GLN A 159 5.96 18.60 -2.64
N LEU A 160 7.09 18.63 -3.33
CA LEU A 160 8.41 18.85 -2.71
C LEU A 160 8.70 20.33 -2.47
N THR A 161 8.51 21.18 -3.48
CA THR A 161 8.93 22.58 -3.42
C THR A 161 7.99 23.46 -2.60
N ASP A 162 6.68 23.27 -2.74
CA ASP A 162 5.70 24.16 -2.14
C ASP A 162 5.15 23.62 -0.82
N VAL A 163 4.91 22.30 -0.71
CA VAL A 163 4.40 21.69 0.52
C VAL A 163 5.54 21.39 1.49
N LEU A 164 6.55 20.65 1.07
CA LEU A 164 7.70 20.31 1.92
C LEU A 164 8.76 21.42 1.99
N LYS A 165 8.59 22.52 1.22
CA LYS A 165 9.50 23.68 1.19
C LYS A 165 10.94 23.30 0.85
N LEU A 166 11.14 22.26 0.03
CA LEU A 166 12.46 21.87 -0.44
C LEU A 166 12.94 22.86 -1.52
N PRO A 167 14.08 23.53 -1.32
CA PRO A 167 14.62 24.42 -2.37
C PRO A 167 14.90 23.63 -3.66
N PRO A 168 14.59 24.18 -4.85
CA PRO A 168 14.88 23.50 -6.13
C PRO A 168 16.32 23.01 -6.26
N ALA A 169 17.30 23.77 -5.80
CA ALA A 169 18.72 23.38 -5.81
C ALA A 169 19.03 22.18 -4.88
N SER A 170 18.13 21.80 -3.99
CA SER A 170 18.28 20.68 -3.06
C SER A 170 17.51 19.44 -3.49
N VAL A 171 16.81 19.48 -4.62
CA VAL A 171 16.11 18.31 -5.18
C VAL A 171 17.16 17.33 -5.72
N PRO A 172 17.21 16.09 -5.18
CA PRO A 172 18.24 15.13 -5.59
C PRO A 172 17.88 14.39 -6.87
N PRO A 173 18.87 13.81 -7.60
CA PRO A 173 18.59 12.78 -8.59
C PRO A 173 17.83 11.58 -7.95
N PRO A 174 16.93 10.91 -8.68
CA PRO A 174 16.52 11.14 -10.07
C PRO A 174 15.44 12.22 -10.22
N LEU A 175 15.02 12.91 -9.15
CA LEU A 175 13.90 13.86 -9.15
C LEU A 175 14.22 15.20 -9.80
N ASP A 176 15.50 15.58 -9.84
CA ASP A 176 16.01 16.82 -10.43
C ASP A 176 15.63 17.01 -11.91
N CYS A 177 15.46 15.90 -12.66
CA CYS A 177 15.06 15.94 -14.06
C CYS A 177 13.68 16.60 -14.28
N LEU A 178 12.84 16.68 -13.26
CA LEU A 178 11.52 17.33 -13.31
C LEU A 178 11.61 18.87 -13.20
N LEU A 179 12.77 19.39 -12.82
CA LEU A 179 13.04 20.85 -12.79
C LEU A 179 13.59 21.37 -14.11
N ASP A 180 14.16 20.48 -14.93
CA ASP A 180 14.77 20.81 -16.21
C ASP A 180 13.71 20.83 -17.33
N GLN A 181 12.97 21.92 -17.46
CA GLN A 181 12.00 22.09 -18.55
C GLN A 181 12.66 21.85 -19.92
N GLY A 182 12.45 20.64 -20.48
CA GLY A 182 12.79 20.32 -21.86
C GLY A 182 14.13 19.63 -22.14
N ARG A 183 14.92 19.23 -21.14
CA ARG A 183 16.24 18.62 -21.37
C ARG A 183 16.30 17.10 -21.32
N SER A 184 15.36 16.43 -20.69
CA SER A 184 15.30 14.96 -20.63
C SER A 184 13.89 14.47 -20.82
N SER A 185 13.67 13.58 -21.81
CA SER A 185 12.38 12.93 -22.05
C SER A 185 12.32 11.50 -21.49
N GLN A 186 13.43 11.00 -20.94
CA GLN A 186 13.47 9.62 -20.44
C GLN A 186 13.22 9.55 -18.94
N PRO A 187 12.40 8.59 -18.49
CA PRO A 187 12.21 8.29 -17.07
C PRO A 187 13.55 7.96 -16.40
N ARG A 188 13.70 8.39 -15.15
CA ARG A 188 14.85 8.06 -14.30
C ARG A 188 14.35 7.45 -13.00
N GLY A 189 15.01 6.41 -12.53
CA GLY A 189 14.62 5.76 -11.30
C GLY A 189 15.80 5.27 -10.47
N ASP A 190 15.52 5.03 -9.18
CA ASP A 190 16.49 4.50 -8.24
C ASP A 190 15.80 3.67 -7.15
N GLN A 191 16.53 2.70 -6.60
CA GLN A 191 16.06 1.89 -5.49
C GLN A 191 16.24 2.64 -4.18
N ILE A 192 15.21 2.58 -3.33
CA ILE A 192 15.21 3.18 -2.00
C ILE A 192 15.33 2.07 -0.95
N ARG A 193 16.23 2.25 0.00
CA ARG A 193 16.31 1.37 1.17
C ARG A 193 15.14 1.60 2.09
N LEU A 194 14.42 0.54 2.42
CA LEU A 194 13.31 0.61 3.38
C LEU A 194 13.86 0.63 4.82
N GLY A 195 13.87 1.84 5.40
CA GLY A 195 14.07 1.97 6.83
C GLY A 195 12.80 1.68 7.63
N PRO A 196 12.92 1.40 8.95
CA PRO A 196 11.77 1.10 9.81
C PRO A 196 10.68 2.19 9.77
N ASN A 197 11.06 3.46 9.67
CA ASN A 197 10.12 4.59 9.63
C ASN A 197 9.26 4.57 8.36
N VAL A 198 9.87 4.32 7.19
CA VAL A 198 9.14 4.22 5.92
C VAL A 198 8.19 3.03 5.93
N LEU A 199 8.65 1.88 6.44
CA LEU A 199 7.82 0.68 6.58
C LEU A 199 6.64 0.90 7.51
N ARG A 200 6.86 1.56 8.65
CA ARG A 200 5.79 1.90 9.60
C ARG A 200 4.79 2.86 8.97
N ALA A 201 5.25 3.96 8.36
CA ALA A 201 4.36 4.91 7.71
C ALA A 201 3.55 4.26 6.58
N ALA A 202 4.15 3.33 5.83
CA ALA A 202 3.46 2.55 4.82
C ALA A 202 2.40 1.61 5.42
N ASN A 203 2.73 0.88 6.51
CA ASN A 203 1.73 0.06 7.21
C ASN A 203 0.60 0.91 7.79
N ASP A 204 0.91 2.08 8.34
CA ASP A 204 -0.08 3.04 8.84
C ASP A 204 -1.05 3.48 7.73
N ILE A 205 -0.56 3.78 6.53
CA ILE A 205 -1.40 4.07 5.35
C ILE A 205 -2.26 2.86 4.98
N MET A 206 -1.68 1.65 4.96
CA MET A 206 -2.40 0.42 4.64
C MET A 206 -3.58 0.17 5.61
N GLY A 207 -3.42 0.47 6.89
CA GLY A 207 -4.45 0.29 7.92
C GLY A 207 -5.37 1.51 8.14
N ALA A 208 -5.09 2.64 7.52
CA ALA A 208 -5.73 3.92 7.87
C ALA A 208 -7.26 3.91 7.74
N SER A 209 -7.81 3.26 6.73
CA SER A 209 -9.25 3.16 6.48
C SER A 209 -10.02 2.41 7.56
N LEU A 210 -9.34 1.63 8.41
CA LEU A 210 -9.94 0.91 9.53
C LEU A 210 -10.16 1.80 10.75
N HIS A 211 -9.38 2.88 10.88
CA HIS A 211 -9.31 3.66 12.12
C HIS A 211 -9.82 5.11 11.97
N TYR A 212 -9.86 5.62 10.75
CA TYR A 212 -10.19 7.02 10.48
C TYR A 212 -11.33 7.15 9.50
N SER A 213 -12.13 8.19 9.65
CA SER A 213 -13.19 8.57 8.72
C SER A 213 -12.79 9.79 7.89
N ASP A 214 -13.18 9.80 6.64
CA ASP A 214 -13.18 10.89 5.67
C ASP A 214 -12.08 11.96 5.79
N GLU A 215 -12.34 13.10 6.41
CA GLU A 215 -11.39 14.23 6.48
C GLU A 215 -10.15 13.90 7.33
N LEU A 216 -10.35 13.18 8.44
CA LEU A 216 -9.23 12.73 9.29
C LEU A 216 -8.39 11.67 8.58
N LEU A 217 -9.00 10.79 7.80
CA LEU A 217 -8.29 9.82 6.98
C LEU A 217 -7.39 10.52 5.97
N ARG A 218 -7.91 11.54 5.28
CA ARG A 218 -7.11 12.32 4.33
C ARG A 218 -5.92 12.99 5.01
N ALA A 219 -6.16 13.72 6.12
CA ALA A 219 -5.11 14.40 6.87
C ALA A 219 -4.04 13.40 7.40
N TYR A 220 -4.47 12.23 7.87
CA TYR A 220 -3.58 11.18 8.35
C TYR A 220 -2.72 10.61 7.22
N VAL A 221 -3.34 10.25 6.08
CA VAL A 221 -2.62 9.72 4.91
C VAL A 221 -1.66 10.78 4.35
N GLU A 222 -2.04 12.06 4.33
CA GLU A 222 -1.17 13.16 3.93
C GLU A 222 0.08 13.26 4.83
N ALA A 223 -0.12 13.26 6.14
CA ALA A 223 0.98 13.32 7.11
C ALA A 223 1.96 12.14 6.93
N LYS A 224 1.43 10.93 6.77
CA LYS A 224 2.24 9.72 6.55
C LYS A 224 2.96 9.72 5.20
N SER A 225 2.31 10.23 4.16
CA SER A 225 2.94 10.39 2.85
C SER A 225 4.08 11.38 2.88
N ASN A 226 3.93 12.50 3.58
CA ASN A 226 4.99 13.50 3.76
C ASN A 226 6.15 12.93 4.60
N GLU A 227 5.90 12.11 5.63
CA GLU A 227 6.93 11.38 6.38
C GLU A 227 7.76 10.47 5.46
N ILE A 228 7.09 9.73 4.58
CA ILE A 228 7.74 8.88 3.56
C ILE A 228 8.58 9.74 2.61
N LEU A 229 8.01 10.80 2.04
CA LEU A 229 8.71 11.68 1.08
C LEU A 229 9.96 12.31 1.70
N CYS A 230 9.87 12.82 2.94
CA CYS A 230 11.03 13.35 3.65
C CYS A 230 12.13 12.29 3.83
N SER A 231 11.75 11.06 4.14
CA SER A 231 12.70 9.96 4.31
C SER A 231 13.36 9.56 2.98
N VAL A 232 12.59 9.52 1.89
CA VAL A 232 13.07 9.23 0.53
C VAL A 232 14.04 10.32 0.06
N VAL A 233 13.64 11.59 0.13
CA VAL A 233 14.49 12.72 -0.28
C VAL A 233 15.80 12.70 0.49
N ARG A 234 15.77 12.53 1.81
CA ARG A 234 16.97 12.43 2.64
C ARG A 234 17.90 11.31 2.18
N GLN A 235 17.37 10.14 1.83
CA GLN A 235 18.19 9.03 1.33
C GLN A 235 18.83 9.35 -0.01
N LEU A 236 18.09 9.98 -0.92
CA LEU A 236 18.60 10.37 -2.24
C LEU A 236 19.69 11.46 -2.14
N GLN A 237 19.63 12.31 -1.11
CA GLN A 237 20.64 13.35 -0.85
C GLN A 237 21.94 12.82 -0.21
N GLN A 238 21.90 11.64 0.40
CA GLN A 238 23.04 11.06 1.12
C GLN A 238 23.83 10.10 0.22
N PRO A 239 25.17 10.13 0.26
CA PRO A 239 25.97 9.12 -0.41
C PRO A 239 25.69 7.72 0.22
N PRO A 240 25.85 6.62 -0.55
CA PRO A 240 25.47 5.27 -0.13
C PRO A 240 26.10 4.75 1.16
N SER A 241 27.15 5.38 1.67
CA SER A 241 27.95 4.91 2.82
C SER A 241 27.51 5.44 4.20
N GLU A 242 26.66 6.47 4.29
CA GLU A 242 26.40 7.17 5.55
C GLU A 242 25.09 6.83 6.27
N ALA A 243 24.28 5.91 5.74
CA ALA A 243 23.00 5.54 6.35
C ALA A 243 23.15 4.56 7.51
N LEU A 244 23.78 4.97 8.60
CA LEU A 244 23.75 4.26 9.89
C LEU A 244 22.62 4.81 10.75
N SER A 245 21.45 4.16 10.73
CA SER A 245 20.40 4.36 11.73
C SER A 245 20.48 3.26 12.80
N ASP A 246 20.11 3.58 14.04
CA ASP A 246 20.27 2.77 15.26
C ASP A 246 19.69 1.35 15.24
N LEU A 247 18.89 0.99 14.26
CA LEU A 247 18.43 -0.37 14.02
C LEU A 247 18.61 -0.71 12.54
N THR A 248 19.79 -1.24 12.20
CA THR A 248 20.09 -1.68 10.82
C THR A 248 19.35 -2.99 10.55
N LEU A 249 18.11 -2.90 10.06
CA LEU A 249 17.38 -4.06 9.57
C LEU A 249 17.82 -4.31 8.12
N THR A 250 18.33 -5.50 7.86
CA THR A 250 18.59 -5.95 6.49
C THR A 250 17.27 -6.29 5.80
N VAL A 251 17.24 -6.33 4.47
CA VAL A 251 16.06 -6.80 3.69
C VAL A 251 15.65 -8.21 4.18
N ARG A 252 16.62 -9.06 4.52
CA ARG A 252 16.37 -10.39 5.08
C ARG A 252 15.68 -10.32 6.45
N ASP A 253 16.07 -9.39 7.31
CA ASP A 253 15.39 -9.19 8.61
C ASP A 253 13.95 -8.73 8.41
N ILE A 254 13.74 -7.77 7.51
CA ILE A 254 12.42 -7.25 7.19
C ILE A 254 11.52 -8.38 6.68
N ASN A 255 11.98 -9.20 5.74
CA ASN A 255 11.24 -10.36 5.24
C ASN A 255 10.82 -11.31 6.37
N ARG A 256 11.73 -11.60 7.30
CA ARG A 256 11.44 -12.45 8.47
C ARG A 256 10.41 -11.83 9.43
N ILE A 257 10.41 -10.50 9.56
CA ILE A 257 9.41 -9.80 10.38
C ILE A 257 8.03 -9.87 9.72
N TYR A 258 7.95 -9.76 8.39
CA TYR A 258 6.69 -9.98 7.66
C TYR A 258 6.21 -11.43 7.75
N GLU A 259 7.10 -12.40 7.63
CA GLU A 259 6.81 -13.82 7.86
C GLU A 259 6.28 -14.07 9.28
N ALA A 260 6.90 -13.47 10.30
CA ALA A 260 6.42 -13.54 11.68
C ALA A 260 5.00 -12.97 11.83
N ARG A 261 4.69 -11.85 11.19
CA ARG A 261 3.34 -11.27 11.19
C ARG A 261 2.34 -12.23 10.54
N ASP A 262 2.69 -12.84 9.41
CA ASP A 262 1.79 -13.75 8.70
C ASP A 262 1.51 -15.00 9.53
N ILE A 263 2.52 -15.59 10.18
CA ILE A 263 2.33 -16.68 11.14
C ILE A 263 1.37 -16.28 12.27
N LEU A 264 1.51 -15.08 12.83
CA LEU A 264 0.63 -14.60 13.90
C LEU A 264 -0.79 -14.34 13.42
N ARG A 265 -0.96 -13.81 12.20
CA ARG A 265 -2.28 -13.56 11.59
C ARG A 265 -3.02 -14.87 11.36
N ASP A 266 -2.32 -15.89 10.88
CA ASP A 266 -2.94 -17.19 10.56
C ASP A 266 -3.20 -18.03 11.83
N ASN A 267 -2.52 -17.72 12.93
CA ASN A 267 -2.60 -18.44 14.21
C ASN A 267 -3.04 -17.54 15.39
N TYR A 268 -3.82 -16.49 15.15
CA TYR A 268 -4.21 -15.53 16.21
C TYR A 268 -5.02 -16.13 17.34
N VAL A 269 -5.72 -17.25 17.12
CA VAL A 269 -6.51 -17.97 18.13
C VAL A 269 -5.60 -18.67 19.14
N ASP A 270 -4.56 -19.36 18.63
CA ASP A 270 -3.55 -20.07 19.44
C ASP A 270 -2.15 -19.70 18.90
N PRO A 271 -1.66 -18.48 19.19
CA PRO A 271 -0.41 -17.99 18.63
C PRO A 271 0.80 -18.68 19.25
N PRO A 272 1.85 -18.94 18.44
CA PRO A 272 3.09 -19.47 18.95
C PRO A 272 3.71 -18.53 19.99
N SER A 273 4.42 -19.10 20.96
CA SER A 273 5.23 -18.32 21.90
C SER A 273 6.29 -17.47 21.15
N ILE A 274 6.76 -16.41 21.79
CA ILE A 274 7.84 -15.56 21.22
C ILE A 274 9.08 -16.41 20.84
N SER A 275 9.36 -17.45 21.62
CA SER A 275 10.49 -18.36 21.38
C SER A 275 10.29 -19.21 20.12
N GLU A 276 9.10 -19.76 19.95
CA GLU A 276 8.74 -20.55 18.78
C GLU A 276 8.68 -19.69 17.53
N LEU A 277 8.04 -18.52 17.62
CA LEU A 277 7.98 -17.55 16.52
C LEU A 277 9.39 -17.13 16.06
N ALA A 278 10.26 -16.77 17.01
CA ALA A 278 11.63 -16.37 16.74
C ALA A 278 12.44 -17.49 16.05
N ARG A 279 12.22 -18.76 16.46
CA ARG A 279 12.82 -19.92 15.84
C ARG A 279 12.27 -20.16 14.43
N ALA A 280 10.96 -20.07 14.26
CA ALA A 280 10.29 -20.26 12.96
C ALA A 280 10.85 -19.33 11.90
N VAL A 281 11.03 -18.04 12.24
CA VAL A 281 11.55 -17.03 11.29
C VAL A 281 13.07 -16.83 11.38
N ALA A 282 13.80 -17.68 12.10
CA ALA A 282 15.26 -17.67 12.24
C ALA A 282 15.86 -16.31 12.64
N ILE A 283 15.26 -15.65 13.65
CA ILE A 283 15.72 -14.38 14.24
C ILE A 283 15.74 -14.50 15.77
N ASN A 284 16.65 -13.80 16.47
CA ASN A 284 16.62 -13.86 17.93
C ASN A 284 15.42 -13.08 18.51
N GLN A 285 14.96 -13.49 19.71
CA GLN A 285 13.75 -12.93 20.33
C GLN A 285 13.83 -11.41 20.57
N THR A 286 15.01 -10.91 20.96
CA THR A 286 15.22 -9.47 21.24
C THR A 286 15.08 -8.67 19.96
N LYS A 287 15.76 -9.10 18.88
CA LYS A 287 15.66 -8.47 17.57
C LYS A 287 14.26 -8.58 16.99
N LEU A 288 13.59 -9.74 17.14
CA LEU A 288 12.21 -9.95 16.72
C LEU A 288 11.26 -8.92 17.35
N LYS A 289 11.27 -8.78 18.68
CA LYS A 289 10.41 -7.82 19.39
C LYS A 289 10.69 -6.38 18.98
N ALA A 290 11.96 -5.99 18.92
CA ALA A 290 12.37 -4.63 18.56
C ALA A 290 12.02 -4.30 17.11
N ALA A 291 12.35 -5.21 16.18
CA ALA A 291 12.09 -5.03 14.77
C ALA A 291 10.58 -5.07 14.43
N PHE A 292 9.82 -5.96 15.06
CA PHE A 292 8.37 -6.02 14.89
C PHE A 292 7.71 -4.70 15.29
N LYS A 293 8.07 -4.17 16.48
CA LYS A 293 7.59 -2.86 16.93
C LYS A 293 8.05 -1.71 16.03
N ALA A 294 9.27 -1.75 15.53
CA ALA A 294 9.79 -0.73 14.63
C ALA A 294 9.09 -0.70 13.28
N VAL A 295 8.78 -1.89 12.72
CA VAL A 295 8.14 -2.05 11.39
C VAL A 295 6.64 -1.81 11.44
N PHE A 296 5.94 -2.35 12.46
CA PHE A 296 4.48 -2.29 12.54
C PHE A 296 3.93 -1.26 13.53
N GLY A 297 4.79 -0.61 14.31
CA GLY A 297 4.37 0.40 15.29
C GLY A 297 3.84 -0.17 16.60
N GLU A 298 3.57 -1.48 16.66
CA GLU A 298 2.96 -2.16 17.80
C GLU A 298 3.74 -3.41 18.22
N THR A 299 3.45 -3.90 19.42
CA THR A 299 4.07 -5.14 19.92
C THR A 299 3.39 -6.36 19.31
N ILE A 300 4.09 -7.52 19.31
CA ILE A 300 3.53 -8.81 18.90
C ILE A 300 2.20 -9.11 19.63
N PHE A 301 2.13 -8.86 20.93
CA PHE A 301 0.88 -9.03 21.70
C PHE A 301 -0.20 -8.02 21.33
N GLY A 302 0.19 -6.79 20.94
CA GLY A 302 -0.72 -5.78 20.41
C GLY A 302 -1.37 -6.27 19.13
N PHE A 303 -0.56 -6.74 18.20
CA PHE A 303 -0.99 -7.29 16.91
C PHE A 303 -1.96 -8.48 17.06
N ILE A 304 -1.61 -9.46 17.91
CA ILE A 304 -2.50 -10.61 18.17
C ILE A 304 -3.86 -10.13 18.72
N ARG A 305 -3.84 -9.20 19.69
CA ARG A 305 -5.07 -8.63 20.25
C ARG A 305 -5.89 -7.91 19.19
N GLN A 306 -5.26 -7.10 18.33
CA GLN A 306 -5.93 -6.43 17.22
C GLN A 306 -6.58 -7.44 16.28
N SER A 307 -5.86 -8.44 15.79
CA SER A 307 -6.39 -9.50 14.91
C SER A 307 -7.59 -10.21 15.51
N ARG A 308 -7.58 -10.49 16.83
CA ARG A 308 -8.71 -11.06 17.56
C ARG A 308 -9.92 -10.13 17.59
N MET A 309 -9.71 -8.82 17.81
CA MET A 309 -10.80 -7.83 17.87
C MET A 309 -11.42 -7.57 16.50
N GLU A 310 -10.61 -7.50 15.45
CA GLU A 310 -11.09 -7.38 14.07
C GLU A 310 -11.94 -8.60 13.68
N LYS A 311 -11.48 -9.80 14.00
CA LYS A 311 -12.28 -11.02 13.73
C LYS A 311 -13.52 -11.11 14.59
N ALA A 312 -13.47 -10.62 15.82
CA ALA A 312 -14.64 -10.61 16.71
C ALA A 312 -15.78 -9.74 16.14
N ILE A 313 -15.46 -8.57 15.59
CA ILE A 313 -16.49 -7.68 15.02
C ILE A 313 -17.13 -8.31 13.77
N GLU A 314 -16.34 -8.97 12.91
CA GLU A 314 -16.88 -9.73 11.78
C GLU A 314 -17.88 -10.80 12.26
N LEU A 315 -17.49 -11.61 13.26
CA LEU A 315 -18.35 -12.65 13.79
C LEU A 315 -19.61 -12.12 14.48
N LEU A 316 -19.53 -10.94 15.13
CA LEU A 316 -20.68 -10.29 15.75
C LEU A 316 -21.70 -9.79 14.73
N LEU A 317 -21.24 -9.38 13.53
CA LEU A 317 -22.09 -8.86 12.46
C LEU A 317 -22.67 -9.96 11.56
N ASP A 318 -21.89 -11.03 11.32
CA ASP A 318 -22.18 -12.02 10.28
C ASP A 318 -22.75 -13.33 10.81
N THR A 319 -22.86 -13.50 12.15
CA THR A 319 -23.33 -14.77 12.74
C THR A 319 -24.29 -14.58 13.90
N ASP A 320 -25.14 -15.60 14.15
CA ASP A 320 -26.02 -15.65 15.32
C ASP A 320 -25.34 -16.24 16.57
N ARG A 321 -24.02 -16.28 16.62
CA ARG A 321 -23.23 -16.81 17.74
C ARG A 321 -23.41 -15.96 18.98
N THR A 322 -23.43 -16.58 20.12
CA THR A 322 -23.41 -15.87 21.41
C THR A 322 -22.06 -15.20 21.64
N ILE A 323 -22.04 -14.14 22.46
CA ILE A 323 -20.81 -13.42 22.83
C ILE A 323 -19.75 -14.38 23.42
N SER A 324 -20.20 -15.40 24.18
CA SER A 324 -19.30 -16.40 24.73
C SER A 324 -18.69 -17.31 23.67
N GLU A 325 -19.47 -17.75 22.69
CA GLU A 325 -18.97 -18.54 21.56
C GLU A 325 -17.98 -17.74 20.70
N ILE A 326 -18.25 -16.45 20.49
CA ILE A 326 -17.33 -15.56 19.78
C ILE A 326 -16.03 -15.37 20.57
N ALA A 327 -16.12 -15.19 21.90
CA ALA A 327 -14.94 -15.07 22.75
C ALA A 327 -14.00 -16.29 22.60
N TYR A 328 -14.56 -17.49 22.65
CA TYR A 328 -13.79 -18.73 22.43
C TYR A 328 -13.26 -18.85 21.00
N ALA A 329 -14.06 -18.50 20.00
CA ALA A 329 -13.68 -18.57 18.60
C ALA A 329 -12.51 -17.64 18.25
N VAL A 330 -12.36 -16.52 18.97
CA VAL A 330 -11.23 -15.59 18.76
C VAL A 330 -10.08 -15.80 19.76
N GLY A 331 -10.10 -16.91 20.53
CA GLY A 331 -8.97 -17.35 21.38
C GLY A 331 -8.92 -16.74 22.77
N TYR A 332 -10.06 -16.34 23.36
CA TYR A 332 -10.16 -16.00 24.78
C TYR A 332 -10.67 -17.19 25.60
N GLU A 333 -9.93 -17.52 26.62
CA GLU A 333 -10.32 -18.59 27.55
C GLU A 333 -11.54 -18.20 28.42
N TYR A 334 -11.68 -16.90 28.74
CA TYR A 334 -12.75 -16.36 29.58
C TYR A 334 -13.51 -15.26 28.83
N PRO A 335 -14.85 -15.39 28.63
CA PRO A 335 -15.67 -14.38 27.97
C PRO A 335 -15.61 -12.98 28.61
N ALA A 336 -15.42 -12.91 29.94
CA ALA A 336 -15.26 -11.65 30.66
C ALA A 336 -14.02 -10.88 30.19
N ASN A 337 -12.89 -11.57 29.97
CA ASN A 337 -11.66 -10.98 29.48
C ASN A 337 -11.83 -10.48 28.03
N PHE A 338 -12.56 -11.22 27.22
CA PHE A 338 -12.93 -10.78 25.87
C PHE A 338 -13.76 -9.49 25.90
N THR A 339 -14.85 -9.47 26.69
CA THR A 339 -15.73 -8.29 26.79
C THR A 339 -14.96 -7.06 27.23
N HIS A 340 -14.04 -7.19 28.18
CA HIS A 340 -13.17 -6.11 28.64
C HIS A 340 -12.21 -5.65 27.53
N ALA A 341 -11.56 -6.57 26.83
CA ALA A 341 -10.63 -6.28 25.74
C ALA A 341 -11.36 -5.61 24.57
N PHE A 342 -12.54 -6.10 24.21
CA PHE A 342 -13.37 -5.59 23.13
C PHE A 342 -13.82 -4.14 23.42
N LYS A 343 -14.37 -3.89 24.63
CA LYS A 343 -14.75 -2.54 25.05
C LYS A 343 -13.57 -1.58 25.04
N ARG A 344 -12.39 -2.03 25.50
CA ARG A 344 -11.17 -1.21 25.50
C ARG A 344 -10.68 -0.87 24.11
N TYR A 345 -10.88 -1.77 23.15
CA TYR A 345 -10.40 -1.61 21.77
C TYR A 345 -11.39 -0.79 20.93
N HIS A 346 -12.70 -1.12 20.96
CA HIS A 346 -13.73 -0.51 20.15
C HIS A 346 -14.48 0.66 20.83
N GLY A 347 -14.37 0.80 22.15
CA GLY A 347 -15.06 1.86 22.92
C GLY A 347 -16.49 1.50 23.35
N TYR A 348 -17.06 0.41 22.86
CA TYR A 348 -18.43 -0.07 23.16
C TYR A 348 -18.43 -1.59 23.46
N LEU A 349 -19.55 -2.11 23.97
CA LEU A 349 -19.66 -3.53 24.33
C LEU A 349 -19.96 -4.40 23.12
N PRO A 350 -19.54 -5.69 23.11
CA PRO A 350 -19.94 -6.63 22.06
C PRO A 350 -21.46 -6.75 21.91
N SER A 351 -22.21 -6.67 23.02
CA SER A 351 -23.68 -6.68 23.04
C SER A 351 -24.32 -5.51 22.30
N ASP A 352 -23.62 -4.40 22.16
CA ASP A 352 -24.11 -3.21 21.47
C ASP A 352 -24.10 -3.40 19.94
N VAL A 353 -23.23 -4.28 19.46
CA VAL A 353 -23.11 -4.65 18.04
C VAL A 353 -24.19 -5.64 17.63
N GLN A 354 -24.48 -6.64 18.48
CA GLN A 354 -25.47 -7.71 18.19
C GLN A 354 -26.92 -7.27 18.29
N ARG A 355 -27.21 -6.10 18.86
CA ARG A 355 -28.60 -5.61 18.94
C ARG A 355 -29.04 -5.07 17.59
N PRO A 356 -30.05 -5.67 16.92
CA PRO A 356 -30.69 -5.00 15.78
C PRO A 356 -31.27 -3.69 16.26
N THR A 357 -31.06 -2.64 15.51
CA THR A 357 -31.52 -1.25 15.75
C THR A 357 -33.05 -1.12 15.88
N THR A 358 -33.80 -2.19 15.93
CA THR A 358 -35.28 -2.25 15.88
C THR A 358 -35.96 -2.11 17.25
N GLN A 359 -35.22 -1.97 18.36
CA GLN A 359 -35.82 -1.75 19.68
C GLN A 359 -35.17 -0.58 20.43
N LEU A 360 -35.29 0.62 19.87
CA LEU A 360 -35.31 1.82 20.71
C LEU A 360 -36.74 1.94 21.28
N PRO A 361 -36.94 1.87 22.61
CA PRO A 361 -38.25 2.13 23.20
C PRO A 361 -38.70 3.54 22.80
N GLU A 362 -39.96 3.66 22.33
CA GLU A 362 -40.57 4.93 21.94
C GLU A 362 -40.66 5.96 23.07
N GLU A 363 -40.30 5.61 24.29
CA GLU A 363 -40.42 6.45 25.48
C GLU A 363 -39.45 7.63 25.57
N ARG A 364 -38.42 7.72 24.72
CA ARG A 364 -37.49 8.88 24.70
C ARG A 364 -37.79 9.95 23.60
N ARG A 365 -38.91 9.83 22.91
CA ARG A 365 -39.36 10.86 21.93
C ARG A 365 -40.23 11.97 22.49
N LYS A 366 -40.51 11.95 23.82
CA LYS A 366 -41.32 12.99 24.48
C LYS A 366 -40.57 13.51 25.68
N ALA A 367 -39.74 14.49 25.48
CA ALA A 367 -39.42 15.50 26.47
C ALA A 367 -39.22 16.86 25.74
N PRO A 368 -39.78 17.93 26.23
CA PRO A 368 -40.10 19.15 25.53
C PRO A 368 -38.89 20.00 25.20
#